data_8144696228c0a21b6192cd50f2ed3623
#
_entry.id   8144696228c0a21b6192cd50f2ed3623
#
_cell.length_a   1.000
_cell.length_b   1.000
_cell.length_c   1.000
_cell.angle_alpha   90.00
_cell.angle_beta   90.00
_cell.angle_gamma   90.00
#
_symmetry.space_group_name_H-M   'P 1'
#
loop_
_entity.id
_entity.type
_entity.pdbx_description
1 polymer ?
#
loop_
_entity_poly.entity_id
_entity_poly.type
_entity_poly.pdbx_seq_one_letter_code
_entity_poly.pdbx_strand_id
1 'polypeptide(L)'
;MYNRADFVSDFDWEAFQKFSQDLETPNIVMNLHQIKHNYIKLKDSFPFAQIYYAVKANPGEKIVKMLADLGSNFDIASRYELDEVISLGVSPDRLSYGNTIKKAADIAYFYEKGVRMFATDSKEDLKNIAELAPKSRIYVRMLIESTSTADWPLSRKFGCHPDMAYDLIVQARDMGLTPYGVSFHVGSQQRDIGIWNDAIAKSLYLFSSLEEEEGIRLSMINMGGGFPAHYISPANELETYASEITRYLREDFGDDMPQIILEPGRSLVGDCGILTSEIVLISRKNN
;
A
#
# COMPACT_ATOMS: atom_id res chain seq x y z
N MET A 1 28.51 16.65 -1.30
CA MET A 1 28.10 16.49 -2.69
C MET A 1 27.79 15.01 -2.83
N TYR A 2 26.57 14.65 -3.25
CA TYR A 2 26.18 13.23 -3.40
C TYR A 2 26.86 12.64 -4.62
N ASN A 3 27.29 11.38 -4.53
CA ASN A 3 27.90 10.67 -5.65
C ASN A 3 26.84 9.77 -6.30
N ARG A 4 26.81 9.70 -7.63
CA ARG A 4 25.95 8.76 -8.37
C ARG A 4 26.12 7.32 -7.88
N ALA A 5 27.37 6.91 -7.59
CA ALA A 5 27.68 5.56 -7.12
C ALA A 5 27.00 5.17 -5.79
N ASP A 6 26.52 6.16 -5.00
CA ASP A 6 25.74 5.91 -3.78
C ASP A 6 24.31 5.40 -4.09
N PHE A 7 23.84 5.56 -5.34
CA PHE A 7 22.46 5.24 -5.74
C PHE A 7 22.36 4.27 -6.94
N VAL A 8 23.36 4.29 -7.84
CA VAL A 8 23.35 3.48 -9.06
C VAL A 8 24.71 2.86 -9.26
N SER A 9 24.79 1.54 -9.40
CA SER A 9 26.03 0.82 -9.69
C SER A 9 26.61 1.27 -11.03
N ASP A 10 27.93 1.11 -11.24
CA ASP A 10 28.55 1.43 -12.51
C ASP A 10 27.98 0.60 -13.65
N PHE A 11 27.69 -0.69 -13.40
CA PHE A 11 27.06 -1.58 -14.36
C PHE A 11 25.67 -1.10 -14.80
N ASP A 12 24.80 -0.75 -13.84
CA ASP A 12 23.46 -0.25 -14.16
C ASP A 12 23.51 1.12 -14.85
N TRP A 13 24.48 1.95 -14.48
CA TRP A 13 24.67 3.25 -15.10
C TRP A 13 25.11 3.13 -16.57
N GLU A 14 26.06 2.25 -16.89
CA GLU A 14 26.47 1.99 -18.26
C GLU A 14 25.32 1.41 -19.10
N ALA A 15 24.57 0.48 -18.53
CA ALA A 15 23.38 -0.09 -19.18
C ALA A 15 22.32 0.99 -19.45
N PHE A 16 22.06 1.86 -18.47
CA PHE A 16 21.16 3.00 -18.62
C PHE A 16 21.61 3.96 -19.73
N GLN A 17 22.88 4.39 -19.73
CA GLN A 17 23.41 5.30 -20.73
C GLN A 17 23.26 4.74 -22.16
N LYS A 18 23.57 3.46 -22.34
CA LYS A 18 23.41 2.78 -23.62
C LYS A 18 21.92 2.68 -24.05
N PHE A 19 21.01 2.44 -23.11
CA PHE A 19 19.58 2.33 -23.41
C PHE A 19 18.95 3.69 -23.71
N SER A 20 19.36 4.73 -22.99
CA SER A 20 18.71 6.05 -23.03
C SER A 20 19.25 7.01 -24.10
N GLN A 21 20.35 6.66 -24.78
CA GLN A 21 21.08 7.57 -25.70
C GLN A 21 20.20 8.14 -26.81
N ASP A 22 19.23 7.38 -27.31
CA ASP A 22 18.36 7.75 -28.42
C ASP A 22 16.91 8.09 -27.96
N LEU A 23 16.67 8.18 -26.64
CA LEU A 23 15.37 8.56 -26.11
C LEU A 23 15.22 10.08 -26.02
N GLU A 24 14.06 10.57 -26.45
CA GLU A 24 13.70 11.98 -26.25
C GLU A 24 13.54 12.31 -24.78
N THR A 25 13.91 13.55 -24.39
CA THR A 25 13.71 14.06 -23.03
C THR A 25 12.41 14.86 -22.92
N PRO A 26 11.75 14.87 -21.74
CA PRO A 26 12.10 14.10 -20.54
C PRO A 26 11.67 12.64 -20.65
N ASN A 27 12.47 11.74 -20.08
CA ASN A 27 12.07 10.33 -19.96
C ASN A 27 12.49 9.77 -18.61
N ILE A 28 11.85 8.66 -18.21
CA ILE A 28 12.22 7.87 -17.04
C ILE A 28 12.45 6.41 -17.46
N VAL A 29 13.63 5.89 -17.16
CA VAL A 29 13.98 4.49 -17.42
C VAL A 29 13.91 3.72 -16.10
N MET A 30 13.09 2.67 -16.06
CA MET A 30 12.90 1.84 -14.89
C MET A 30 13.72 0.55 -14.96
N ASN A 31 14.43 0.23 -13.88
CA ASN A 31 15.17 -1.02 -13.73
C ASN A 31 14.24 -2.11 -13.18
N LEU A 32 13.70 -2.97 -14.04
CA LEU A 32 12.81 -4.05 -13.64
C LEU A 32 13.49 -5.10 -12.76
N HIS A 33 14.79 -5.34 -12.91
CA HIS A 33 15.52 -6.28 -12.06
C HIS A 33 15.57 -5.79 -10.61
N GLN A 34 15.77 -4.48 -10.40
CA GLN A 34 15.75 -3.89 -9.07
C GLN A 34 14.36 -3.98 -8.45
N ILE A 35 13.30 -3.70 -9.20
CA ILE A 35 11.91 -3.84 -8.71
C ILE A 35 11.63 -5.29 -8.29
N LYS A 36 12.04 -6.26 -9.12
CA LYS A 36 11.92 -7.69 -8.78
C LYS A 36 12.69 -8.04 -7.51
N HIS A 37 13.90 -7.53 -7.37
CA HIS A 37 14.73 -7.74 -6.18
C HIS A 37 14.04 -7.19 -4.92
N ASN A 38 13.55 -5.94 -4.97
CA ASN A 38 12.85 -5.29 -3.86
C ASN A 38 11.59 -6.08 -3.46
N TYR A 39 10.83 -6.59 -4.44
CA TYR A 39 9.64 -7.40 -4.16
C TYR A 39 10.00 -8.72 -3.46
N ILE A 40 11.01 -9.44 -3.96
CA ILE A 40 11.46 -10.71 -3.36
C ILE A 40 11.99 -10.45 -1.94
N LYS A 41 12.83 -9.42 -1.77
CA LYS A 41 13.37 -9.03 -0.46
C LYS A 41 12.25 -8.74 0.54
N LEU A 42 11.21 -8.01 0.13
CA LEU A 42 10.05 -7.74 0.99
C LEU A 42 9.28 -9.01 1.34
N LYS A 43 9.04 -9.88 0.36
CA LYS A 43 8.33 -11.15 0.54
C LYS A 43 9.07 -12.09 1.49
N ASP A 44 10.39 -12.18 1.36
CA ASP A 44 11.23 -13.01 2.21
C ASP A 44 11.34 -12.44 3.64
N SER A 45 11.32 -11.11 3.78
CA SER A 45 11.33 -10.44 5.08
C SER A 45 10.01 -10.60 5.86
N PHE A 46 8.88 -10.73 5.15
CA PHE A 46 7.54 -10.92 5.74
C PHE A 46 6.85 -12.16 5.14
N PRO A 47 7.36 -13.38 5.41
CA PRO A 47 6.89 -14.61 4.75
C PRO A 47 5.42 -14.97 5.09
N PHE A 48 4.89 -14.43 6.18
CA PHE A 48 3.50 -14.62 6.63
C PHE A 48 2.54 -13.58 6.03
N ALA A 49 3.05 -12.50 5.41
CA ALA A 49 2.22 -11.43 4.89
C ALA A 49 1.86 -11.62 3.41
N GLN A 50 0.68 -11.18 3.03
CA GLN A 50 0.29 -11.04 1.64
C GLN A 50 0.65 -9.64 1.14
N ILE A 51 1.32 -9.58 0.00
CA ILE A 51 1.70 -8.31 -0.63
C ILE A 51 0.63 -7.91 -1.63
N TYR A 52 0.09 -6.70 -1.46
CA TYR A 52 -0.81 -6.02 -2.37
C TYR A 52 -0.08 -4.79 -2.94
N TYR A 53 0.50 -4.92 -4.11
CA TYR A 53 1.20 -3.79 -4.73
C TYR A 53 0.26 -2.62 -4.95
N ALA A 54 0.61 -1.44 -4.43
CA ALA A 54 -0.15 -0.22 -4.64
C ALA A 54 0.10 0.33 -6.05
N VAL A 55 -0.82 0.05 -6.98
CA VAL A 55 -0.66 0.35 -8.43
C VAL A 55 -0.40 1.83 -8.69
N LYS A 56 -0.99 2.72 -7.90
CA LYS A 56 -0.75 4.18 -7.95
C LYS A 56 0.71 4.60 -7.87
N ALA A 57 1.61 3.76 -7.35
CA ALA A 57 3.03 4.09 -7.24
C ALA A 57 3.73 4.08 -8.61
N ASN A 58 3.42 3.10 -9.44
CA ASN A 58 3.79 3.05 -10.85
C ASN A 58 2.90 2.02 -11.59
N PRO A 59 1.94 2.46 -12.41
CA PRO A 59 1.01 1.59 -13.12
C PRO A 59 1.61 0.94 -14.38
N GLY A 60 2.89 1.17 -14.70
CA GLY A 60 3.50 0.69 -15.93
C GLY A 60 3.25 -0.81 -16.17
N GLU A 61 2.68 -1.15 -17.33
CA GLU A 61 2.24 -2.49 -17.72
C GLU A 61 3.29 -3.59 -17.41
N LYS A 62 4.56 -3.35 -17.78
CA LYS A 62 5.65 -4.32 -17.56
C LYS A 62 5.93 -4.54 -16.07
N ILE A 63 5.76 -3.52 -15.24
CA ILE A 63 5.93 -3.62 -13.78
C ILE A 63 4.79 -4.43 -13.19
N VAL A 64 3.55 -4.07 -13.50
CA VAL A 64 2.35 -4.75 -13.00
C VAL A 64 2.36 -6.22 -13.43
N LYS A 65 2.65 -6.50 -14.72
CA LYS A 65 2.73 -7.87 -15.24
C LYS A 65 3.80 -8.70 -14.52
N MET A 66 4.99 -8.15 -14.34
CA MET A 66 6.08 -8.84 -13.64
C MET A 66 5.71 -9.15 -12.19
N LEU A 67 5.12 -8.18 -11.46
CA LEU A 67 4.67 -8.39 -10.08
C LEU A 67 3.53 -9.40 -10.00
N ALA A 68 2.61 -9.40 -10.99
CA ALA A 68 1.55 -10.40 -11.10
C ALA A 68 2.11 -11.82 -11.27
N ASP A 69 3.14 -12.00 -12.12
CA ASP A 69 3.82 -13.27 -12.35
C ASP A 69 4.63 -13.75 -11.13
N LEU A 70 5.10 -12.83 -10.28
CA LEU A 70 5.75 -13.13 -9.00
C LEU A 70 4.75 -13.47 -7.88
N GLY A 71 3.44 -13.37 -8.15
CA GLY A 71 2.39 -13.72 -7.20
C GLY A 71 1.90 -12.56 -6.32
N SER A 72 2.20 -11.29 -6.67
CA SER A 72 1.64 -10.14 -5.96
C SER A 72 0.13 -10.05 -6.13
N ASN A 73 -0.57 -9.62 -5.08
CA ASN A 73 -1.91 -9.05 -5.18
C ASN A 73 -1.79 -7.55 -5.45
N PHE A 74 -2.92 -6.84 -5.60
CA PHE A 74 -2.91 -5.42 -5.98
C PHE A 74 -3.91 -4.59 -5.19
N ASP A 75 -3.44 -3.46 -4.65
CA ASP A 75 -4.26 -2.38 -4.13
C ASP A 75 -4.61 -1.42 -5.27
N ILE A 76 -5.90 -1.30 -5.57
CA ILE A 76 -6.46 -0.57 -6.70
C ILE A 76 -7.23 0.64 -6.16
N ALA A 77 -6.98 1.82 -6.73
CA ALA A 77 -7.62 3.06 -6.32
C ALA A 77 -8.59 3.66 -7.35
N SER A 78 -8.63 3.12 -8.58
CA SER A 78 -9.46 3.64 -9.68
C SER A 78 -9.88 2.56 -10.66
N ARG A 79 -10.93 2.86 -11.47
CA ARG A 79 -11.39 1.98 -12.55
C ARG A 79 -10.29 1.72 -13.59
N TYR A 80 -9.48 2.74 -13.88
CA TYR A 80 -8.40 2.61 -14.86
C TYR A 80 -7.34 1.60 -14.42
N GLU A 81 -6.94 1.65 -13.15
CA GLU A 81 -6.04 0.66 -12.56
C GLU A 81 -6.67 -0.74 -12.56
N LEU A 82 -7.98 -0.85 -12.25
CA LEU A 82 -8.70 -2.12 -12.29
C LEU A 82 -8.68 -2.73 -13.69
N ASP A 83 -9.05 -1.96 -14.70
CA ASP A 83 -9.13 -2.42 -16.08
C ASP A 83 -7.75 -2.85 -16.60
N GLU A 84 -6.71 -2.09 -16.28
CA GLU A 84 -5.34 -2.42 -16.62
C GLU A 84 -4.89 -3.74 -15.98
N VAL A 85 -5.06 -3.88 -14.67
CA VAL A 85 -4.61 -5.08 -13.94
C VAL A 85 -5.36 -6.33 -14.39
N ILE A 86 -6.68 -6.23 -14.64
CA ILE A 86 -7.47 -7.35 -15.17
C ILE A 86 -7.05 -7.69 -16.61
N SER A 87 -6.75 -6.70 -17.46
CA SER A 87 -6.30 -6.94 -18.83
C SER A 87 -5.00 -7.73 -18.90
N LEU A 88 -4.18 -7.66 -17.86
CA LEU A 88 -2.94 -8.42 -17.69
C LEU A 88 -3.15 -9.85 -17.15
N GLY A 89 -4.41 -10.27 -16.99
CA GLY A 89 -4.78 -11.62 -16.57
C GLY A 89 -4.79 -11.85 -15.06
N VAL A 90 -4.77 -10.80 -14.25
CA VAL A 90 -4.88 -10.91 -12.80
C VAL A 90 -6.33 -11.21 -12.40
N SER A 91 -6.52 -12.24 -11.60
CA SER A 91 -7.85 -12.62 -11.10
C SER A 91 -8.38 -11.60 -10.08
N PRO A 92 -9.69 -11.26 -10.12
CA PRO A 92 -10.30 -10.27 -9.21
C PRO A 92 -10.19 -10.60 -7.71
N ASP A 93 -10.02 -11.85 -7.32
CA ASP A 93 -9.80 -12.28 -5.94
C ASP A 93 -8.44 -11.84 -5.37
N ARG A 94 -7.51 -11.45 -6.25
CA ARG A 94 -6.21 -10.86 -5.91
C ARG A 94 -6.26 -9.34 -5.79
N LEU A 95 -7.44 -8.72 -5.86
CA LEU A 95 -7.62 -7.27 -5.88
C LEU A 95 -8.33 -6.77 -4.63
N SER A 96 -7.90 -5.60 -4.16
CA SER A 96 -8.55 -4.82 -3.12
C SER A 96 -8.87 -3.42 -3.63
N TYR A 97 -10.09 -2.93 -3.39
CA TYR A 97 -10.41 -1.53 -3.63
C TYR A 97 -10.07 -0.71 -2.38
N GLY A 98 -8.79 -0.29 -2.27
CA GLY A 98 -8.24 0.34 -1.07
C GLY A 98 -8.52 1.84 -0.92
N ASN A 99 -9.16 2.49 -1.89
CA ASN A 99 -9.55 3.88 -1.77
C ASN A 99 -10.84 4.01 -0.94
N THR A 100 -10.81 4.80 0.14
CA THR A 100 -11.97 5.02 1.01
C THR A 100 -12.98 6.02 0.44
N ILE A 101 -12.58 6.81 -0.58
CA ILE A 101 -13.47 7.74 -1.28
C ILE A 101 -13.79 7.17 -2.66
N LYS A 102 -15.02 6.69 -2.83
CA LYS A 102 -15.47 5.98 -4.04
C LYS A 102 -16.75 6.57 -4.60
N LYS A 103 -16.86 6.64 -5.92
CA LYS A 103 -18.15 6.91 -6.56
C LYS A 103 -19.00 5.65 -6.51
N ALA A 104 -20.32 5.80 -6.32
CA ALA A 104 -21.27 4.68 -6.34
C ALA A 104 -21.14 3.84 -7.62
N ALA A 105 -21.02 4.49 -8.78
CA ALA A 105 -20.82 3.79 -10.05
C ALA A 105 -19.52 2.97 -10.12
N ASP A 106 -18.46 3.40 -9.41
CA ASP A 106 -17.21 2.66 -9.36
C ASP A 106 -17.32 1.45 -8.44
N ILE A 107 -18.03 1.57 -7.31
CA ILE A 107 -18.31 0.43 -6.41
C ILE A 107 -19.06 -0.68 -7.20
N ALA A 108 -20.15 -0.32 -7.91
CA ALA A 108 -20.89 -1.25 -8.73
C ALA A 108 -20.01 -1.91 -9.81
N TYR A 109 -19.18 -1.12 -10.48
CA TYR A 109 -18.27 -1.61 -11.50
C TYR A 109 -17.23 -2.59 -10.97
N PHE A 110 -16.59 -2.30 -9.83
CA PHE A 110 -15.64 -3.21 -9.17
C PHE A 110 -16.32 -4.53 -8.80
N TYR A 111 -17.53 -4.45 -8.24
CA TYR A 111 -18.30 -5.62 -7.88
C TYR A 111 -18.68 -6.47 -9.10
N GLU A 112 -19.13 -5.86 -10.21
CA GLU A 112 -19.41 -6.51 -11.48
C GLU A 112 -18.17 -7.24 -12.03
N LYS A 113 -16.97 -6.62 -11.91
CA LYS A 113 -15.70 -7.22 -12.32
C LYS A 113 -15.20 -8.33 -11.39
N GLY A 114 -15.90 -8.61 -10.29
CA GLY A 114 -15.58 -9.71 -9.39
C GLY A 114 -14.77 -9.33 -8.15
N VAL A 115 -14.44 -8.07 -7.94
CA VAL A 115 -13.77 -7.62 -6.71
C VAL A 115 -14.73 -7.75 -5.52
N ARG A 116 -14.24 -8.25 -4.40
CA ARG A 116 -15.03 -8.54 -3.19
C ARG A 116 -14.39 -8.04 -1.90
N MET A 117 -13.37 -7.20 -1.98
CA MET A 117 -12.69 -6.63 -0.82
C MET A 117 -12.60 -5.11 -0.97
N PHE A 118 -13.19 -4.37 -0.02
CA PHE A 118 -13.35 -2.93 -0.08
C PHE A 118 -12.92 -2.27 1.21
N ALA A 119 -12.10 -1.20 1.09
CA ALA A 119 -11.80 -0.30 2.19
C ALA A 119 -12.95 0.69 2.41
N THR A 120 -13.18 1.10 3.65
CA THR A 120 -14.06 2.21 3.98
C THR A 120 -13.58 2.95 5.23
N ASP A 121 -14.03 4.18 5.41
CA ASP A 121 -13.80 4.99 6.61
C ASP A 121 -14.99 5.91 6.94
N SER A 122 -16.14 5.66 6.29
CA SER A 122 -17.33 6.49 6.50
C SER A 122 -18.63 5.72 6.33
N LYS A 123 -19.65 6.16 7.05
CA LYS A 123 -20.98 5.56 7.02
C LYS A 123 -21.65 5.63 5.65
N GLU A 124 -21.47 6.72 4.94
CA GLU A 124 -22.10 6.93 3.63
C GLU A 124 -21.45 6.02 2.56
N ASP A 125 -20.12 5.87 2.61
CA ASP A 125 -19.43 4.95 1.72
C ASP A 125 -19.82 3.48 2.04
N LEU A 126 -19.92 3.12 3.32
CA LEU A 126 -20.36 1.80 3.77
C LEU A 126 -21.77 1.46 3.25
N LYS A 127 -22.72 2.40 3.30
CA LYS A 127 -24.06 2.22 2.73
C LYS A 127 -24.02 1.94 1.23
N ASN A 128 -23.24 2.73 0.50
CA ASN A 128 -23.07 2.54 -0.95
C ASN A 128 -22.48 1.15 -1.25
N ILE A 129 -21.53 0.68 -0.45
CA ILE A 129 -20.96 -0.66 -0.62
C ILE A 129 -22.02 -1.73 -0.32
N ALA A 130 -22.80 -1.58 0.75
CA ALA A 130 -23.85 -2.55 1.11
C ALA A 130 -24.91 -2.69 0.00
N GLU A 131 -25.27 -1.59 -0.63
CA GLU A 131 -26.25 -1.55 -1.73
C GLU A 131 -25.69 -2.10 -3.04
N LEU A 132 -24.47 -1.69 -3.42
CA LEU A 132 -23.93 -1.89 -4.77
C LEU A 132 -22.93 -3.06 -4.87
N ALA A 133 -22.41 -3.53 -3.74
CA ALA A 133 -21.48 -4.64 -3.62
C ALA A 133 -21.86 -5.57 -2.44
N PRO A 134 -23.08 -6.14 -2.43
CA PRO A 134 -23.58 -6.91 -1.29
C PRO A 134 -22.68 -8.11 -0.95
N LYS A 135 -22.63 -8.47 0.35
CA LYS A 135 -21.83 -9.57 0.90
C LYS A 135 -20.31 -9.42 0.70
N SER A 136 -19.83 -8.24 0.29
CA SER A 136 -18.42 -7.98 0.15
C SER A 136 -17.72 -7.96 1.51
N ARG A 137 -16.42 -8.30 1.49
CA ARG A 137 -15.54 -8.18 2.64
C ARG A 137 -15.16 -6.72 2.84
N ILE A 138 -15.34 -6.22 4.07
CA ILE A 138 -15.06 -4.84 4.45
C ILE A 138 -13.89 -4.79 5.42
N TYR A 139 -12.96 -3.90 5.16
CA TYR A 139 -11.99 -3.49 6.16
C TYR A 139 -12.06 -1.99 6.36
N VAL A 140 -12.01 -1.57 7.62
CA VAL A 140 -12.14 -0.15 7.98
C VAL A 140 -10.75 0.45 8.15
N ARG A 141 -10.53 1.58 7.49
CA ARG A 141 -9.27 2.31 7.60
C ARG A 141 -9.28 3.20 8.83
N MET A 142 -8.33 2.93 9.73
CA MET A 142 -8.10 3.75 10.92
C MET A 142 -7.15 4.91 10.62
N LEU A 143 -7.40 6.03 11.28
CA LEU A 143 -6.47 7.15 11.33
C LEU A 143 -5.37 6.82 12.36
N ILE A 144 -4.13 6.86 11.90
CA ILE A 144 -2.96 6.83 12.77
C ILE A 144 -2.37 8.23 12.79
N GLU A 145 -2.20 8.77 13.98
CA GLU A 145 -1.53 10.05 14.15
C GLU A 145 -0.03 9.82 13.88
N SER A 146 0.36 10.01 12.61
CA SER A 146 1.77 9.99 12.25
C SER A 146 2.41 11.27 12.78
N THR A 147 3.43 11.08 13.59
CA THR A 147 4.34 12.15 14.00
C THR A 147 5.14 12.65 12.77
N SER A 148 5.87 13.74 12.93
CA SER A 148 6.72 14.37 11.90
C SER A 148 7.87 13.49 11.35
N THR A 149 7.85 12.18 11.57
CA THR A 149 8.93 11.24 11.24
C THR A 149 8.84 10.64 9.84
N ALA A 150 7.69 10.76 9.19
CA ALA A 150 7.55 10.41 7.78
C ALA A 150 7.92 11.59 6.88
N ASP A 151 8.63 11.35 5.76
CA ASP A 151 8.95 12.41 4.80
C ASP A 151 7.68 12.99 4.14
N TRP A 152 6.65 12.14 3.95
CA TRP A 152 5.33 12.53 3.50
C TRP A 152 4.29 12.03 4.50
N PRO A 153 4.04 12.80 5.58
CA PRO A 153 3.00 12.48 6.53
C PRO A 153 1.63 12.51 5.84
N LEU A 154 0.79 11.54 6.16
CA LEU A 154 -0.58 11.55 5.66
C LEU A 154 -1.36 12.67 6.34
N SER A 155 -2.11 13.42 5.53
CA SER A 155 -3.10 14.35 6.07
C SER A 155 -4.24 13.57 6.74
N ARG A 156 -5.03 14.22 7.60
CA ARG A 156 -6.27 13.67 8.20
C ARG A 156 -7.39 13.43 7.15
N LYS A 157 -7.02 13.24 5.88
CA LYS A 157 -7.96 13.09 4.77
C LYS A 157 -8.59 11.70 4.74
N PHE A 158 -7.85 10.68 5.18
CA PHE A 158 -8.27 9.28 5.12
C PHE A 158 -8.18 8.64 6.50
N GLY A 159 -9.11 7.71 6.74
CA GLY A 159 -9.20 6.98 7.98
C GLY A 159 -10.08 7.67 9.02
N CYS A 160 -10.65 6.89 9.92
CA CYS A 160 -11.50 7.34 11.01
C CYS A 160 -10.88 6.99 12.37
N HIS A 161 -11.39 7.61 13.44
CA HIS A 161 -11.01 7.27 14.80
C HIS A 161 -11.38 5.80 15.13
N PRO A 162 -10.64 5.11 15.99
CA PRO A 162 -10.95 3.72 16.38
C PRO A 162 -12.39 3.50 16.81
N ASP A 163 -13.00 4.40 17.61
CA ASP A 163 -14.41 4.27 18.04
C ASP A 163 -15.36 4.28 16.83
N MET A 164 -15.10 5.16 15.86
CA MET A 164 -15.88 5.17 14.61
C MET A 164 -15.61 3.91 13.78
N ALA A 165 -14.39 3.38 13.80
CA ALA A 165 -14.08 2.12 13.10
C ALA A 165 -14.86 0.96 13.72
N TYR A 166 -14.97 0.89 15.05
CA TYR A 166 -15.82 -0.06 15.76
C TYR A 166 -17.27 0.03 15.26
N ASP A 167 -17.86 1.22 15.31
CA ASP A 167 -19.24 1.46 14.85
C ASP A 167 -19.47 1.06 13.39
N LEU A 168 -18.51 1.36 12.50
CA LEU A 168 -18.61 1.00 11.09
C LEU A 168 -18.54 -0.51 10.86
N ILE A 169 -17.75 -1.24 11.66
CA ILE A 169 -17.64 -2.70 11.58
C ILE A 169 -18.94 -3.36 12.03
N VAL A 170 -19.54 -2.88 13.13
CA VAL A 170 -20.86 -3.34 13.60
C VAL A 170 -21.93 -3.06 12.54
N GLN A 171 -21.97 -1.85 11.98
CA GLN A 171 -22.92 -1.48 10.92
C GLN A 171 -22.71 -2.33 9.65
N ALA A 172 -21.46 -2.68 9.30
CA ALA A 172 -21.19 -3.54 8.15
C ALA A 172 -21.86 -4.91 8.30
N ARG A 173 -21.75 -5.55 9.49
CA ARG A 173 -22.46 -6.80 9.82
C ARG A 173 -23.96 -6.63 9.66
N ASP A 174 -24.52 -5.58 10.26
CA ASP A 174 -25.97 -5.33 10.28
C ASP A 174 -26.55 -5.04 8.88
N MET A 175 -25.73 -4.51 7.98
CA MET A 175 -26.06 -4.31 6.55
C MET A 175 -25.82 -5.56 5.69
N GLY A 176 -25.42 -6.70 6.27
CA GLY A 176 -25.18 -7.95 5.53
C GLY A 176 -23.88 -8.00 4.75
N LEU A 177 -22.94 -7.09 5.04
CA LEU A 177 -21.56 -7.16 4.57
C LEU A 177 -20.76 -8.11 5.47
N THR A 178 -19.55 -8.46 5.05
CA THR A 178 -18.66 -9.32 5.84
C THR A 178 -17.58 -8.46 6.49
N PRO A 179 -17.66 -8.17 7.81
CA PRO A 179 -16.56 -7.58 8.55
C PRO A 179 -15.31 -8.45 8.40
N TYR A 180 -14.23 -7.89 7.85
CA TYR A 180 -13.07 -8.69 7.53
C TYR A 180 -11.83 -8.26 8.31
N GLY A 181 -11.66 -6.95 8.52
CA GLY A 181 -10.51 -6.47 9.23
C GLY A 181 -10.44 -4.96 9.35
N VAL A 182 -9.24 -4.51 9.70
CA VAL A 182 -8.90 -3.10 9.79
C VAL A 182 -7.69 -2.80 8.91
N SER A 183 -7.52 -1.53 8.54
CA SER A 183 -6.31 -1.08 7.89
C SER A 183 -5.81 0.23 8.49
N PHE A 184 -4.52 0.47 8.31
CA PHE A 184 -3.89 1.74 8.64
C PHE A 184 -2.75 2.04 7.67
N HIS A 185 -2.26 3.26 7.71
CA HIS A 185 -1.07 3.65 6.96
C HIS A 185 -0.26 4.65 7.79
N VAL A 186 1.00 4.35 8.02
CA VAL A 186 1.90 5.10 8.92
C VAL A 186 2.54 6.35 8.31
N GLY A 187 2.22 6.68 7.08
CA GLY A 187 2.88 7.73 6.31
C GLY A 187 3.91 7.17 5.33
N SER A 188 4.17 7.89 4.23
CA SER A 188 5.12 7.44 3.20
C SER A 188 6.55 7.79 3.59
N GLN A 189 7.49 6.90 3.33
CA GLN A 189 8.89 7.03 3.75
C GLN A 189 9.00 7.19 5.28
N GLN A 190 8.37 6.28 6.00
CA GLN A 190 8.35 6.29 7.46
C GLN A 190 9.65 5.72 8.03
N ARG A 191 10.35 6.49 8.86
CA ARG A 191 11.61 6.09 9.45
C ARG A 191 11.50 5.65 10.90
N ASP A 192 10.41 6.00 11.57
CA ASP A 192 10.10 5.58 12.92
C ASP A 192 9.30 4.27 12.90
N ILE A 193 9.96 3.17 13.26
CA ILE A 193 9.33 1.85 13.27
C ILE A 193 8.31 1.75 14.41
N GLY A 194 8.45 2.52 15.48
CA GLY A 194 7.54 2.52 16.62
C GLY A 194 6.09 2.89 16.28
N ILE A 195 5.86 3.61 15.16
CA ILE A 195 4.50 3.96 14.72
C ILE A 195 3.68 2.72 14.35
N TRP A 196 4.32 1.65 13.84
CA TRP A 196 3.63 0.37 13.60
C TRP A 196 3.18 -0.28 14.90
N ASN A 197 3.97 -0.17 15.99
CA ASN A 197 3.59 -0.70 17.30
C ASN A 197 2.27 -0.09 17.79
N ASP A 198 2.16 1.23 17.77
CA ASP A 198 0.94 1.93 18.18
C ASP A 198 -0.28 1.54 17.33
N ALA A 199 -0.07 1.37 16.02
CA ALA A 199 -1.13 1.00 15.10
C ALA A 199 -1.58 -0.46 15.30
N ILE A 200 -0.65 -1.37 15.57
CA ILE A 200 -0.93 -2.78 15.86
C ILE A 200 -1.69 -2.90 17.17
N ALA A 201 -1.27 -2.21 18.24
CA ALA A 201 -1.94 -2.19 19.53
C ALA A 201 -3.40 -1.66 19.43
N LYS A 202 -3.64 -0.59 18.64
CA LYS A 202 -5.00 -0.11 18.35
C LYS A 202 -5.83 -1.12 17.57
N SER A 203 -5.19 -1.89 16.68
CA SER A 203 -5.88 -2.97 15.95
C SER A 203 -6.29 -4.10 16.89
N LEU A 204 -5.39 -4.52 17.80
CA LEU A 204 -5.69 -5.54 18.81
C LEU A 204 -6.88 -5.12 19.71
N TYR A 205 -6.88 -3.86 20.16
CA TYR A 205 -7.99 -3.34 20.95
C TYR A 205 -9.34 -3.50 20.21
N LEU A 206 -9.41 -3.13 18.93
CA LEU A 206 -10.64 -3.30 18.13
C LEU A 206 -11.02 -4.77 17.94
N PHE A 207 -10.05 -5.65 17.69
CA PHE A 207 -10.29 -7.09 17.54
C PHE A 207 -10.91 -7.66 18.81
N SER A 208 -10.33 -7.37 19.96
CA SER A 208 -10.80 -7.86 21.26
C SER A 208 -12.18 -7.32 21.61
N SER A 209 -12.37 -5.99 21.52
CA SER A 209 -13.66 -5.37 21.87
C SER A 209 -14.80 -5.86 20.97
N LEU A 210 -14.58 -5.99 19.66
CA LEU A 210 -15.60 -6.48 18.73
C LEU A 210 -15.94 -7.96 18.94
N GLU A 211 -14.98 -8.80 19.30
CA GLU A 211 -15.22 -10.20 19.60
C GLU A 211 -15.96 -10.35 20.93
N GLU A 212 -15.55 -9.63 21.98
CA GLU A 212 -16.14 -9.73 23.33
C GLU A 212 -17.55 -9.12 23.40
N GLU A 213 -17.79 -7.96 22.78
CA GLU A 213 -19.03 -7.21 22.92
C GLU A 213 -20.07 -7.56 21.85
N GLU A 214 -19.61 -7.86 20.61
CA GLU A 214 -20.48 -8.01 19.44
C GLU A 214 -20.41 -9.42 18.81
N GLY A 215 -19.50 -10.28 19.27
CA GLY A 215 -19.24 -11.59 18.67
C GLY A 215 -18.70 -11.51 17.24
N ILE A 216 -18.09 -10.36 16.86
CA ILE A 216 -17.51 -10.16 15.55
C ILE A 216 -16.01 -10.50 15.59
N ARG A 217 -15.62 -11.60 14.96
CA ARG A 217 -14.22 -12.00 14.85
C ARG A 217 -13.63 -11.49 13.55
N LEU A 218 -12.76 -10.48 13.65
CA LEU A 218 -11.98 -9.99 12.52
C LEU A 218 -10.85 -10.98 12.17
N SER A 219 -10.44 -10.98 10.91
CA SER A 219 -9.49 -11.97 10.39
C SER A 219 -8.25 -11.34 9.74
N MET A 220 -8.21 -10.01 9.57
CA MET A 220 -7.17 -9.37 8.75
C MET A 220 -6.75 -8.01 9.28
N ILE A 221 -5.45 -7.75 9.25
CA ILE A 221 -4.85 -6.41 9.42
C ILE A 221 -4.11 -6.05 8.14
N ASN A 222 -4.52 -4.96 7.52
CA ASN A 222 -3.79 -4.34 6.42
C ASN A 222 -2.95 -3.18 6.97
N MET A 223 -1.67 -3.39 7.07
CA MET A 223 -0.72 -2.42 7.63
C MET A 223 -0.34 -1.31 6.63
N GLY A 224 -0.94 -1.31 5.44
CA GLY A 224 -0.63 -0.35 4.39
C GLY A 224 0.79 -0.45 3.87
N GLY A 225 1.29 0.68 3.40
CA GLY A 225 2.69 0.84 2.99
C GLY A 225 3.49 1.62 4.03
N GLY A 226 4.31 2.53 3.53
CA GLY A 226 5.13 3.40 4.39
C GLY A 226 6.59 2.98 4.44
N PHE A 227 6.93 1.76 4.08
CA PHE A 227 8.32 1.30 4.00
C PHE A 227 9.14 2.22 3.09
N PRO A 228 10.35 2.63 3.53
CA PRO A 228 11.16 3.55 2.77
C PRO A 228 11.80 2.90 1.53
N ALA A 229 11.92 3.70 0.47
CA ALA A 229 12.87 3.47 -0.62
C ALA A 229 14.24 4.07 -0.23
N HIS A 230 15.28 3.65 -0.91
CA HIS A 230 16.63 4.17 -0.69
C HIS A 230 16.80 5.56 -1.32
N TYR A 231 16.74 6.59 -0.48
CA TYR A 231 16.92 7.98 -0.87
C TYR A 231 18.12 8.60 -0.13
N ILE A 232 18.35 9.91 -0.38
CA ILE A 232 19.44 10.68 0.23
C ILE A 232 19.47 10.59 1.75
N SER A 233 18.29 10.69 2.38
CA SER A 233 18.19 10.55 3.83
C SER A 233 18.14 9.07 4.20
N PRO A 234 19.05 8.60 5.06
CA PRO A 234 19.12 7.19 5.40
C PRO A 234 17.85 6.72 6.14
N ALA A 235 17.48 5.49 5.88
CA ALA A 235 16.47 4.75 6.61
C ALA A 235 17.10 3.45 7.14
N ASN A 236 16.44 2.80 8.08
CA ASN A 236 16.85 1.45 8.49
C ASN A 236 16.70 0.47 7.32
N GLU A 237 17.46 -0.62 7.40
CA GLU A 237 17.31 -1.72 6.45
C GLU A 237 15.94 -2.40 6.62
N LEU A 238 15.42 -2.97 5.54
CA LEU A 238 14.10 -3.61 5.53
C LEU A 238 14.00 -4.73 6.58
N GLU A 239 15.08 -5.45 6.81
CA GLU A 239 15.15 -6.54 7.79
C GLU A 239 14.95 -6.02 9.23
N THR A 240 15.38 -4.79 9.53
CA THR A 240 15.11 -4.15 10.82
C THR A 240 13.62 -3.84 10.98
N TYR A 241 12.98 -3.30 9.95
CA TYR A 241 11.52 -3.12 9.96
C TYR A 241 10.80 -4.46 10.15
N ALA A 242 11.21 -5.48 9.41
CA ALA A 242 10.56 -6.77 9.45
C ALA A 242 10.70 -7.44 10.83
N SER A 243 11.88 -7.41 11.43
CA SER A 243 12.11 -8.00 12.75
C SER A 243 11.29 -7.30 13.85
N GLU A 244 11.28 -5.97 13.86
CA GLU A 244 10.55 -5.21 14.87
C GLU A 244 9.03 -5.33 14.70
N ILE A 245 8.52 -5.19 13.50
CA ILE A 245 7.08 -5.34 13.22
C ILE A 245 6.62 -6.75 13.55
N THR A 246 7.41 -7.78 13.19
CA THR A 246 7.09 -9.17 13.55
C THR A 246 7.07 -9.37 15.05
N ARG A 247 8.00 -8.73 15.79
CA ARG A 247 8.00 -8.76 17.24
C ARG A 247 6.72 -8.15 17.82
N TYR A 248 6.31 -6.95 17.38
CA TYR A 248 5.07 -6.30 17.81
C TYR A 248 3.84 -7.17 17.56
N LEU A 249 3.73 -7.73 16.35
CA LEU A 249 2.62 -8.61 16.03
C LEU A 249 2.56 -9.86 16.93
N ARG A 250 3.72 -10.45 17.26
CA ARG A 250 3.77 -11.62 18.14
C ARG A 250 3.50 -11.29 19.60
N GLU A 251 3.96 -10.12 20.07
CA GLU A 251 3.71 -9.64 21.43
C GLU A 251 2.21 -9.40 21.65
N ASP A 252 1.50 -8.85 20.65
CA ASP A 252 0.10 -8.49 20.75
C ASP A 252 -0.84 -9.66 20.43
N PHE A 253 -0.60 -10.42 19.36
CA PHE A 253 -1.52 -11.47 18.88
C PHE A 253 -1.08 -12.89 19.21
N GLY A 254 0.15 -13.12 19.62
CA GLY A 254 0.66 -14.45 19.95
C GLY A 254 0.48 -15.46 18.82
N ASP A 255 -0.16 -16.58 19.14
CA ASP A 255 -0.45 -17.65 18.17
C ASP A 255 -1.73 -17.40 17.34
N ASP A 256 -2.58 -16.44 17.74
CA ASP A 256 -3.82 -16.08 17.02
C ASP A 256 -3.58 -14.88 16.05
N MET A 257 -2.46 -14.91 15.36
CA MET A 257 -2.08 -13.86 14.42
C MET A 257 -3.06 -13.79 13.25
N PRO A 258 -3.69 -12.63 13.00
CA PRO A 258 -4.56 -12.46 11.85
C PRO A 258 -3.78 -12.50 10.53
N GLN A 259 -4.49 -12.61 9.43
CA GLN A 259 -3.90 -12.41 8.11
C GLN A 259 -3.30 -11.01 7.99
N ILE A 260 -2.04 -10.92 7.64
CA ILE A 260 -1.35 -9.64 7.45
C ILE A 260 -1.28 -9.29 5.97
N ILE A 261 -1.68 -8.05 5.65
CA ILE A 261 -1.54 -7.46 4.31
C ILE A 261 -0.56 -6.29 4.39
N LEU A 262 0.32 -6.20 3.39
CA LEU A 262 1.20 -5.07 3.14
C LEU A 262 0.85 -4.45 1.79
N GLU A 263 0.80 -3.10 1.72
CA GLU A 263 0.54 -2.35 0.50
C GLU A 263 1.77 -1.54 0.07
N PRO A 264 2.89 -2.19 -0.27
CA PRO A 264 4.07 -1.48 -0.72
C PRO A 264 3.81 -0.79 -2.06
N GLY A 265 4.27 0.42 -2.18
CA GLY A 265 4.31 1.16 -3.44
C GLY A 265 5.72 1.68 -3.66
N ARG A 266 6.04 2.80 -2.99
CA ARG A 266 7.33 3.49 -3.07
C ARG A 266 8.53 2.57 -2.82
N SER A 267 8.49 1.74 -1.79
CA SER A 267 9.59 0.84 -1.43
C SER A 267 9.95 -0.18 -2.52
N LEU A 268 9.04 -0.46 -3.46
CA LEU A 268 9.32 -1.36 -4.58
C LEU A 268 9.87 -0.64 -5.82
N VAL A 269 9.45 0.60 -6.07
CA VAL A 269 9.70 1.27 -7.36
C VAL A 269 10.42 2.62 -7.24
N GLY A 270 10.50 3.18 -6.03
CA GLY A 270 10.91 4.58 -5.84
C GLY A 270 12.39 4.87 -6.14
N ASP A 271 13.25 3.89 -5.95
CA ASP A 271 14.70 3.96 -6.20
C ASP A 271 15.13 3.17 -7.45
N CYS A 272 14.15 2.72 -8.24
CA CYS A 272 14.41 1.88 -9.42
C CYS A 272 14.38 2.65 -10.74
N GLY A 273 14.26 3.97 -10.72
CA GLY A 273 14.11 4.79 -11.92
C GLY A 273 15.15 5.88 -12.03
N ILE A 274 15.61 6.16 -13.27
CA ILE A 274 16.48 7.28 -13.59
C ILE A 274 15.72 8.21 -14.53
N LEU A 275 15.53 9.46 -14.10
CA LEU A 275 14.93 10.53 -14.88
C LEU A 275 16.02 11.26 -15.68
N THR A 276 15.83 11.35 -16.99
CA THR A 276 16.66 12.19 -17.87
C THR A 276 15.86 13.39 -18.35
N SER A 277 16.46 14.56 -18.27
CA SER A 277 15.89 15.80 -18.80
C SER A 277 17.01 16.69 -19.34
N GLU A 278 16.66 17.61 -20.24
CA GLU A 278 17.59 18.61 -20.75
C GLU A 278 17.30 20.00 -20.17
N ILE A 279 18.35 20.82 -20.07
CA ILE A 279 18.22 22.22 -19.70
C ILE A 279 17.90 23.02 -20.94
N VAL A 280 16.61 23.32 -21.14
CA VAL A 280 16.18 24.06 -22.34
C VAL A 280 16.58 25.54 -22.30
N LEU A 281 16.60 26.14 -21.12
CA LEU A 281 16.86 27.57 -20.92
C LEU A 281 17.45 27.88 -19.56
N ILE A 282 18.52 28.63 -19.54
CA ILE A 282 19.06 29.25 -18.31
C ILE A 282 18.78 30.75 -18.37
N SER A 283 18.05 31.30 -17.41
CA SER A 283 17.81 32.75 -17.33
C SER A 283 18.13 33.27 -15.93
N ARG A 284 18.73 34.45 -15.89
CA ARG A 284 18.95 35.21 -14.67
C ARG A 284 17.75 36.14 -14.45
N LYS A 285 17.03 35.96 -13.33
CA LYS A 285 15.98 36.87 -12.88
C LYS A 285 16.65 37.84 -11.90
N ASN A 286 16.79 39.10 -12.29
CA ASN A 286 17.38 40.11 -11.41
C ASN A 286 16.55 40.27 -10.12
N ASN A 287 17.17 40.56 -9.04
CA ASN A 287 18.34 41.40 -8.76
C ASN A 287 19.44 40.69 -8.01
#